data_8d51b02c3dd37e777bafa28c41268d1b
#
_entry.id   8d51b02c3dd37e777bafa28c41268d1b
#
_cell.length_a   1.000
_cell.length_b   1.000
_cell.length_c   1.000
_cell.angle_alpha   90.00
_cell.angle_beta   90.00
_cell.angle_gamma   90.00
#
_symmetry.space_group_name_H-M   'P 1'
#
loop_
_entity.id
_entity.type
_entity.pdbx_description
1 polymer ?
#
loop_
_entity_poly.entity_id
_entity_poly.type
_entity_poly.pdbx_seq_one_letter_code
_entity_poly.pdbx_strand_id
1 'polypeptide(L)'
;VRYNDITTPNGAANFEHLMINDIERIEVIKGAQSSIWGADASAGVINIITKSAQDGTHGNASFEYGRYDTKIAKANISHKNENFDAKLSATRVDTDGFSAISPKSSEAKNYEDDGYENTTVNLKLGYNFDENNRVSTSYEIIDTEVDYDNEIGWPVDLVKSADDLSKAKTKTHLANLTYEN
;
A
#
# COMPACT_ATOMS: atom_id res chain seq x y z
N VAL A 1 3.42 4.48 -12.82
CA VAL A 1 2.07 4.97 -12.39
C VAL A 1 2.26 6.07 -11.36
N ARG A 2 1.46 7.13 -11.44
CA ARG A 2 1.43 8.15 -10.39
C ARG A 2 0.63 7.63 -9.20
N TYR A 3 1.19 7.72 -8.01
CA TYR A 3 0.55 7.32 -6.76
C TYR A 3 0.15 8.58 -5.98
N ASN A 4 -1.11 8.94 -6.06
CA ASN A 4 -1.68 10.08 -5.32
C ASN A 4 -3.13 9.78 -4.95
N ASP A 5 -3.57 10.29 -3.82
CA ASP A 5 -4.95 10.17 -3.37
C ASP A 5 -5.81 11.24 -4.04
N ILE A 6 -6.68 10.80 -4.96
CA ILE A 6 -7.59 11.68 -5.68
C ILE A 6 -8.76 12.17 -4.81
N THR A 7 -8.94 11.62 -3.63
CA THR A 7 -10.00 12.02 -2.68
C THR A 7 -9.56 13.18 -1.78
N THR A 8 -8.25 13.47 -1.73
CA THR A 8 -7.73 14.60 -0.96
C THR A 8 -7.68 15.87 -1.81
N PRO A 9 -7.98 17.05 -1.24
CA PRO A 9 -8.03 18.32 -1.99
C PRO A 9 -6.71 18.70 -2.68
N ASN A 10 -5.57 18.24 -2.15
CA ASN A 10 -4.22 18.52 -2.65
C ASN A 10 -3.61 17.36 -3.43
N GLY A 11 -4.33 16.24 -3.59
CA GLY A 11 -3.82 15.06 -4.28
C GLY A 11 -2.58 14.45 -3.63
N ALA A 12 -2.43 14.57 -2.31
CA ALA A 12 -1.27 14.06 -1.59
C ALA A 12 -1.14 12.55 -1.77
N ALA A 13 0.10 12.06 -1.85
CA ALA A 13 0.37 10.63 -1.84
C ALA A 13 0.27 10.09 -0.40
N ASN A 14 -0.58 9.11 -0.20
CA ASN A 14 -0.74 8.43 1.08
C ASN A 14 0.06 7.12 1.10
N PHE A 15 1.26 7.16 1.67
CA PHE A 15 2.19 6.01 1.68
C PHE A 15 1.93 5.02 2.83
N GLU A 16 1.07 5.35 3.80
CA GLU A 16 0.87 4.52 4.99
C GLU A 16 0.30 3.13 4.67
N HIS A 17 -0.44 3.01 3.57
CA HIS A 17 -1.03 1.75 3.14
C HIS A 17 -0.18 0.97 2.14
N LEU A 18 0.99 1.49 1.76
CA LEU A 18 1.85 0.86 0.78
C LEU A 18 2.67 -0.28 1.41
N MET A 19 2.41 -1.51 0.98
CA MET A 19 3.13 -2.68 1.48
C MET A 19 4.52 -2.79 0.86
N ILE A 20 5.55 -2.89 1.71
CA ILE A 20 6.96 -2.87 1.29
C ILE A 20 7.51 -4.22 0.78
N ASN A 21 6.79 -5.32 0.97
CA ASN A 21 7.31 -6.67 0.66
C ASN A 21 7.57 -6.92 -0.83
N ASP A 22 6.86 -6.22 -1.72
CA ASP A 22 7.08 -6.27 -3.17
C ASP A 22 7.97 -5.14 -3.69
N ILE A 23 8.39 -4.21 -2.84
CA ILE A 23 9.30 -3.13 -3.20
C ILE A 23 10.72 -3.69 -3.30
N GLU A 24 11.38 -3.38 -4.41
CA GLU A 24 12.81 -3.64 -4.62
C GLU A 24 13.65 -2.52 -4.02
N ARG A 25 13.31 -1.27 -4.36
CA ARG A 25 13.98 -0.06 -3.85
C ARG A 25 13.09 1.18 -3.97
N ILE A 26 13.43 2.18 -3.17
CA ILE A 26 12.81 3.51 -3.20
C ILE A 26 13.91 4.52 -3.54
N GLU A 27 13.68 5.31 -4.57
CA GLU A 27 14.58 6.36 -5.01
C GLU A 27 13.96 7.73 -4.67
N VAL A 28 14.71 8.57 -3.96
CA VAL A 28 14.27 9.93 -3.60
C VAL A 28 15.10 10.93 -4.37
N ILE A 29 14.47 11.60 -5.33
CA ILE A 29 15.10 12.60 -6.18
C ILE A 29 14.67 13.98 -5.66
N LYS A 30 15.61 14.76 -5.15
CA LYS A 30 15.36 16.08 -4.58
C LYS A 30 15.54 17.19 -5.62
N GLY A 31 14.74 18.24 -5.48
CA GLY A 31 14.76 19.40 -6.39
C GLY A 31 13.72 19.32 -7.50
N ALA A 32 13.61 20.38 -8.28
CA ALA A 32 12.61 20.49 -9.33
C ALA A 32 12.87 19.49 -10.46
N GLN A 33 11.92 18.60 -10.67
CA GLN A 33 11.94 17.53 -11.66
C GLN A 33 10.74 17.60 -12.63
N SER A 34 10.06 18.73 -12.69
CA SER A 34 8.82 18.91 -13.46
C SER A 34 8.98 18.68 -14.96
N SER A 35 10.18 18.90 -15.49
CA SER A 35 10.46 18.67 -16.92
C SER A 35 10.41 17.18 -17.33
N ILE A 36 10.66 16.26 -16.40
CA ILE A 36 10.69 14.82 -16.66
C ILE A 36 9.45 14.14 -16.08
N TRP A 37 9.05 14.52 -14.87
CA TRP A 37 8.03 13.83 -14.09
C TRP A 37 6.68 14.56 -14.03
N GLY A 38 6.58 15.73 -14.67
CA GLY A 38 5.35 16.52 -14.74
C GLY A 38 5.24 17.61 -13.65
N ALA A 39 4.19 18.42 -13.71
CA ALA A 39 4.04 19.65 -12.95
C ALA A 39 4.11 19.46 -11.41
N ASP A 40 3.67 18.32 -10.92
CA ASP A 40 3.63 18.03 -9.47
C ASP A 40 5.00 17.74 -8.87
N ALA A 41 6.02 17.51 -9.71
CA ALA A 41 7.40 17.24 -9.28
C ALA A 41 8.22 18.50 -9.03
N SER A 42 7.63 19.54 -8.47
CA SER A 42 8.29 20.83 -8.22
C SER A 42 9.31 20.80 -7.08
N ALA A 43 9.11 19.96 -6.08
CA ALA A 43 9.99 19.82 -4.91
C ALA A 43 10.86 18.55 -4.97
N GLY A 44 10.43 17.53 -5.71
CA GLY A 44 11.12 16.25 -5.87
C GLY A 44 10.20 15.14 -6.32
N VAL A 45 10.77 13.94 -6.41
CA VAL A 45 10.08 12.71 -6.80
C VAL A 45 10.47 11.57 -5.86
N ILE A 46 9.50 10.78 -5.46
CA ILE A 46 9.70 9.48 -4.83
C ILE A 46 9.34 8.42 -5.87
N ASN A 47 10.34 7.69 -6.34
CA ASN A 47 10.18 6.62 -7.32
C ASN A 47 10.24 5.27 -6.61
N ILE A 48 9.13 4.51 -6.64
CA ILE A 48 9.00 3.21 -6.00
C ILE A 48 9.10 2.14 -7.07
N ILE A 49 10.16 1.34 -6.97
CA ILE A 49 10.45 0.28 -7.91
C ILE A 49 10.13 -1.05 -7.24
N THR A 50 9.20 -1.78 -7.83
CA THR A 50 8.76 -3.09 -7.32
C THR A 50 9.55 -4.22 -7.99
N LYS A 51 9.75 -5.31 -7.23
CA LYS A 51 10.51 -6.50 -7.67
C LYS A 51 10.01 -7.04 -9.00
N SER A 52 10.92 -7.45 -9.85
CA SER A 52 10.65 -8.12 -11.13
C SER A 52 10.71 -9.64 -11.00
N ALA A 53 10.17 -10.37 -11.96
CA ALA A 53 10.35 -11.81 -12.06
C ALA A 53 11.81 -12.15 -12.39
N GLN A 54 12.32 -13.22 -11.79
CA GLN A 54 13.64 -13.79 -12.07
C GLN A 54 13.50 -14.95 -13.05
N ASP A 55 14.57 -15.27 -13.77
CA ASP A 55 14.58 -16.36 -14.77
C ASP A 55 14.20 -17.70 -14.12
N GLY A 56 13.34 -18.46 -14.77
CA GLY A 56 12.75 -19.68 -14.24
C GLY A 56 11.48 -19.43 -13.44
N THR A 57 11.05 -20.40 -12.66
CA THR A 57 9.85 -20.33 -11.80
C THR A 57 10.26 -20.24 -10.34
N HIS A 58 9.81 -19.22 -9.67
CA HIS A 58 10.11 -18.97 -8.26
C HIS A 58 8.83 -18.69 -7.49
N GLY A 59 8.81 -19.08 -6.23
CA GLY A 59 7.71 -18.78 -5.34
C GLY A 59 8.14 -18.84 -3.90
N ASN A 60 7.53 -18.01 -3.07
CA ASN A 60 7.67 -18.14 -1.62
C ASN A 60 6.36 -17.76 -0.94
N ALA A 61 6.21 -18.26 0.28
CA ALA A 61 5.15 -17.88 1.18
C ALA A 61 5.71 -17.74 2.59
N SER A 62 5.20 -16.80 3.36
CA SER A 62 5.54 -16.62 4.76
C SER A 62 4.31 -16.23 5.58
N PHE A 63 4.35 -16.59 6.84
CA PHE A 63 3.37 -16.16 7.83
C PHE A 63 4.13 -15.69 9.07
N GLU A 64 3.74 -14.53 9.58
CA GLU A 64 4.31 -13.93 10.78
C GLU A 64 3.18 -13.67 11.78
N TYR A 65 3.46 -13.92 13.07
CA TYR A 65 2.55 -13.61 14.16
C TYR A 65 3.29 -12.78 15.20
N GLY A 66 2.65 -11.72 15.67
CA GLY A 66 3.29 -10.74 16.55
C GLY A 66 2.38 -10.21 17.64
N ARG A 67 2.86 -9.18 18.32
CA ARG A 67 2.12 -8.47 19.37
C ARG A 67 0.85 -7.83 18.79
N TYR A 68 -0.16 -7.60 19.63
CA TYR A 68 -1.46 -7.04 19.25
C TYR A 68 -2.22 -7.92 18.23
N ASP A 69 -2.13 -9.22 18.39
CA ASP A 69 -2.67 -10.23 17.49
C ASP A 69 -2.28 -10.01 16.00
N THR A 70 -1.14 -9.36 15.77
CA THR A 70 -0.69 -9.04 14.42
C THR A 70 -0.38 -10.30 13.63
N LYS A 71 -1.06 -10.48 12.53
CA LYS A 71 -0.92 -11.59 11.57
C LYS A 71 -0.52 -11.01 10.22
N ILE A 72 0.59 -11.49 9.65
CA ILE A 72 1.04 -11.07 8.34
C ILE A 72 1.23 -12.31 7.48
N ALA A 73 0.46 -12.42 6.41
CA ALA A 73 0.61 -13.47 5.41
C ALA A 73 1.13 -12.85 4.11
N LYS A 74 2.18 -13.45 3.53
CA LYS A 74 2.77 -13.02 2.27
C LYS A 74 2.92 -14.23 1.37
N ALA A 75 2.60 -14.08 0.10
CA ALA A 75 2.86 -15.09 -0.91
C ALA A 75 3.24 -14.41 -2.23
N ASN A 76 4.15 -15.00 -2.97
CA ASN A 76 4.40 -14.62 -4.35
C ASN A 76 4.77 -15.83 -5.20
N ILE A 77 4.46 -15.73 -6.47
CA ILE A 77 4.92 -16.64 -7.52
C ILE A 77 5.34 -15.80 -8.72
N SER A 78 6.41 -16.20 -9.37
CA SER A 78 6.88 -15.57 -10.58
C SER A 78 7.44 -16.60 -11.54
N HIS A 79 7.34 -16.27 -12.83
CA HIS A 79 7.96 -17.03 -13.90
C HIS A 79 8.54 -16.06 -14.92
N LYS A 80 9.71 -16.37 -15.44
CA LYS A 80 10.31 -15.63 -16.54
C LYS A 80 11.08 -16.57 -17.45
N ASN A 81 10.92 -16.35 -18.74
CA ASN A 81 11.73 -16.96 -19.80
C ASN A 81 12.13 -15.87 -20.83
N GLU A 82 12.67 -16.25 -21.96
CA GLU A 82 13.15 -15.31 -22.99
C GLU A 82 12.07 -14.34 -23.50
N ASN A 83 10.84 -14.81 -23.65
CA ASN A 83 9.76 -14.02 -24.25
C ASN A 83 8.71 -13.52 -23.25
N PHE A 84 8.55 -14.18 -22.12
CA PHE A 84 7.44 -13.91 -21.21
C PHE A 84 7.90 -13.82 -19.77
N ASP A 85 7.36 -12.87 -19.05
CA ASP A 85 7.48 -12.78 -17.59
C ASP A 85 6.12 -12.52 -16.93
N ALA A 86 5.91 -13.16 -15.82
CA ALA A 86 4.73 -12.98 -14.98
C ALA A 86 5.12 -13.01 -13.51
N LYS A 87 4.46 -12.18 -12.72
CA LYS A 87 4.60 -12.19 -11.26
C LYS A 87 3.28 -11.85 -10.62
N LEU A 88 2.90 -12.64 -9.64
CA LEU A 88 1.75 -12.38 -8.76
C LEU A 88 2.27 -12.36 -7.32
N SER A 89 1.94 -11.31 -6.58
CA SER A 89 2.21 -11.22 -5.16
C SER A 89 0.96 -10.81 -4.39
N ALA A 90 0.81 -11.34 -3.18
CA ALA A 90 -0.27 -10.99 -2.27
C ALA A 90 0.27 -10.83 -0.86
N THR A 91 -0.23 -9.83 -0.14
CA THR A 91 0.05 -9.57 1.26
C THR A 91 -1.24 -9.30 1.99
N ARG A 92 -1.42 -9.93 3.14
CA ARG A 92 -2.47 -9.61 4.10
C ARG A 92 -1.81 -9.24 5.42
N VAL A 93 -2.19 -8.10 5.96
CA VAL A 93 -1.88 -7.66 7.32
C VAL A 93 -3.20 -7.53 8.07
N ASP A 94 -3.21 -8.02 9.27
CA ASP A 94 -4.35 -8.00 10.18
C ASP A 94 -3.81 -7.80 11.60
N THR A 95 -4.27 -6.80 12.32
CA THR A 95 -3.81 -6.50 13.68
C THR A 95 -4.91 -5.80 14.46
N ASP A 96 -5.08 -6.18 15.72
CA ASP A 96 -5.97 -5.46 16.64
C ASP A 96 -5.44 -4.07 16.98
N GLY A 97 -4.13 -3.81 16.80
CA GLY A 97 -3.52 -2.52 17.08
C GLY A 97 -3.47 -2.16 18.55
N PHE A 98 -3.61 -0.90 18.84
CA PHE A 98 -3.71 -0.36 20.21
C PHE A 98 -4.36 1.02 20.13
N SER A 99 -5.16 1.39 21.14
CA SER A 99 -5.76 2.72 21.22
C SER A 99 -4.72 3.84 21.31
N ALA A 100 -4.91 4.91 20.55
CA ALA A 100 -4.08 6.12 20.63
C ALA A 100 -4.29 6.87 21.96
N ILE A 101 -5.35 6.57 22.70
CA ILE A 101 -5.68 7.22 23.97
C ILE A 101 -4.76 6.72 25.09
N SER A 102 -4.19 7.66 25.84
CA SER A 102 -3.30 7.30 26.96
C SER A 102 -4.00 6.44 28.02
N PRO A 103 -3.44 5.29 28.43
CA PRO A 103 -3.99 4.46 29.50
C PRO A 103 -4.14 5.18 30.85
N LYS A 104 -3.50 6.34 31.00
CA LYS A 104 -3.62 7.20 32.20
C LYS A 104 -4.81 8.15 32.13
N SER A 105 -5.47 8.25 30.99
CA SER A 105 -6.70 9.02 30.85
C SER A 105 -7.83 8.34 31.63
N SER A 106 -8.69 9.11 32.28
CA SER A 106 -9.90 8.60 32.91
C SER A 106 -10.88 7.98 31.91
N GLU A 107 -10.74 8.36 30.64
CA GLU A 107 -11.60 7.95 29.54
C GLU A 107 -11.05 6.71 28.79
N ALA A 108 -9.81 6.30 29.07
CA ALA A 108 -9.13 5.22 28.33
C ALA A 108 -9.94 3.91 28.26
N LYS A 109 -10.74 3.61 29.26
CA LYS A 109 -11.62 2.42 29.32
C LYS A 109 -12.82 2.46 28.35
N ASN A 110 -13.06 3.62 27.73
CA ASN A 110 -14.18 3.83 26.81
C ASN A 110 -13.75 3.73 25.34
N TYR A 111 -12.46 3.48 25.09
CA TYR A 111 -11.89 3.38 23.74
C TYR A 111 -11.42 1.97 23.48
N GLU A 112 -11.68 1.48 22.28
CA GLU A 112 -11.17 0.23 21.75
C GLU A 112 -9.75 0.38 21.20
N ASP A 113 -9.16 -0.74 20.81
CA ASP A 113 -7.89 -0.75 20.09
C ASP A 113 -8.11 -0.36 18.61
N ASP A 114 -7.19 0.43 18.06
CA ASP A 114 -7.21 0.90 16.68
C ASP A 114 -6.71 -0.20 15.73
N GLY A 115 -7.63 -1.04 15.27
CA GLY A 115 -7.34 -2.15 14.37
C GLY A 115 -6.91 -1.69 12.98
N TYR A 116 -6.09 -2.52 12.32
CA TYR A 116 -5.65 -2.29 10.94
C TYR A 116 -5.71 -3.54 10.10
N GLU A 117 -6.39 -3.46 8.97
CA GLU A 117 -6.41 -4.49 7.96
C GLU A 117 -5.89 -3.95 6.62
N ASN A 118 -5.06 -4.73 5.96
CA ASN A 118 -4.60 -4.42 4.60
C ASN A 118 -4.50 -5.68 3.77
N THR A 119 -5.09 -5.66 2.59
CA THR A 119 -4.90 -6.68 1.57
C THR A 119 -4.36 -6.02 0.31
N THR A 120 -3.14 -6.33 -0.05
CA THR A 120 -2.49 -5.85 -1.27
C THR A 120 -2.24 -7.01 -2.21
N VAL A 121 -2.69 -6.89 -3.46
CA VAL A 121 -2.42 -7.85 -4.54
C VAL A 121 -1.80 -7.12 -5.71
N ASN A 122 -0.67 -7.62 -6.21
CA ASN A 122 0.04 -7.05 -7.35
C ASN A 122 0.26 -8.12 -8.43
N LEU A 123 -0.14 -7.81 -9.66
CA LEU A 123 0.09 -8.61 -10.86
C LEU A 123 0.96 -7.83 -11.82
N LYS A 124 1.99 -8.47 -12.34
CA LYS A 124 2.82 -7.95 -13.43
C LYS A 124 2.90 -9.00 -14.54
N LEU A 125 2.79 -8.56 -15.76
CA LEU A 125 2.95 -9.38 -16.96
C LEU A 125 3.83 -8.64 -17.95
N GLY A 126 4.69 -9.36 -18.65
CA GLY A 126 5.50 -8.82 -19.73
C GLY A 126 5.64 -9.82 -20.86
N TYR A 127 5.70 -9.32 -22.09
CA TYR A 127 5.92 -10.12 -23.27
C TYR A 127 6.85 -9.40 -24.27
N ASN A 128 7.92 -10.07 -24.65
CA ASN A 128 8.84 -9.63 -25.68
C ASN A 128 8.40 -10.27 -27.00
N PHE A 129 7.99 -9.46 -27.96
CA PHE A 129 7.66 -9.94 -29.33
C PHE A 129 8.93 -10.27 -30.10
N ASP A 130 9.97 -9.46 -29.92
CA ASP A 130 11.31 -9.58 -30.43
C ASP A 130 12.32 -8.83 -29.54
N GLU A 131 13.57 -8.67 -30.00
CA GLU A 131 14.65 -8.02 -29.21
C GLU A 131 14.39 -6.54 -28.91
N ASN A 132 13.55 -5.87 -29.68
CA ASN A 132 13.30 -4.44 -29.58
C ASN A 132 11.87 -4.11 -29.10
N ASN A 133 10.94 -5.05 -29.21
CA ASN A 133 9.53 -4.80 -28.98
C ASN A 133 9.01 -5.55 -27.74
N ARG A 134 8.60 -4.79 -26.73
CA ARG A 134 8.06 -5.32 -25.49
C ARG A 134 6.74 -4.65 -25.10
N VAL A 135 5.79 -5.44 -24.64
CA VAL A 135 4.60 -4.96 -23.93
C VAL A 135 4.65 -5.45 -22.49
N SER A 136 4.38 -4.56 -21.56
CA SER A 136 4.25 -4.91 -20.15
C SER A 136 3.04 -4.23 -19.51
N THR A 137 2.46 -4.92 -18.52
CA THR A 137 1.36 -4.38 -17.73
C THR A 137 1.55 -4.69 -16.25
N SER A 138 1.08 -3.79 -15.41
CA SER A 138 0.96 -4.04 -13.98
C SER A 138 -0.40 -3.60 -13.48
N TYR A 139 -0.92 -4.35 -12.52
CA TYR A 139 -2.17 -4.04 -11.83
C TYR A 139 -2.02 -4.31 -10.35
N GLU A 140 -2.33 -3.32 -9.53
CA GLU A 140 -2.27 -3.42 -8.07
C GLU A 140 -3.60 -3.02 -7.46
N ILE A 141 -4.03 -3.78 -6.48
CA ILE A 141 -5.17 -3.49 -5.62
C ILE A 141 -4.63 -3.37 -4.20
N ILE A 142 -4.99 -2.28 -3.53
CA ILE A 142 -4.76 -2.07 -2.10
C ILE A 142 -6.13 -1.85 -1.46
N ASP A 143 -6.55 -2.75 -0.59
CA ASP A 143 -7.81 -2.70 0.15
C ASP A 143 -7.49 -2.62 1.64
N THR A 144 -7.89 -1.52 2.28
CA THR A 144 -7.56 -1.23 3.67
C THR A 144 -8.78 -0.90 4.49
N GLU A 145 -8.76 -1.33 5.74
CA GLU A 145 -9.68 -0.91 6.79
C GLU A 145 -8.85 -0.48 8.00
N VAL A 146 -9.14 0.69 8.53
CA VAL A 146 -8.47 1.26 9.70
C VAL A 146 -9.54 1.66 10.70
N ASP A 147 -9.43 1.15 11.91
CA ASP A 147 -10.21 1.62 13.03
C ASP A 147 -9.51 2.83 13.65
N TYR A 148 -10.25 3.81 14.11
CA TYR A 148 -9.67 5.00 14.72
C TYR A 148 -10.61 5.62 15.74
N ASP A 149 -10.02 6.18 16.79
CA ASP A 149 -10.74 6.94 17.79
C ASP A 149 -11.26 8.26 17.20
N ASN A 150 -12.55 8.50 17.31
CA ASN A 150 -13.15 9.75 16.88
C ASN A 150 -13.17 10.73 18.06
N GLU A 151 -12.37 11.79 18.02
CA GLU A 151 -12.50 12.89 18.98
C GLU A 151 -13.81 13.63 18.75
N ILE A 152 -14.77 13.37 19.64
CA ILE A 152 -15.98 14.18 19.64
C ILE A 152 -15.65 15.54 20.24
N GLY A 153 -15.85 16.56 19.40
CA GLY A 153 -15.53 17.93 19.71
C GLY A 153 -16.17 18.44 21.02
N TRP A 154 -15.49 19.40 21.63
CA TRP A 154 -15.94 20.17 22.79
C TRP A 154 -17.39 20.70 22.61
N PRO A 155 -18.29 20.51 23.58
CA PRO A 155 -18.13 20.20 25.00
C PRO A 155 -18.37 18.73 25.37
N VAL A 156 -17.72 18.30 26.42
CA VAL A 156 -17.44 16.96 26.94
C VAL A 156 -18.65 16.07 27.29
N ASP A 157 -19.88 16.49 27.07
CA ASP A 157 -21.09 15.74 27.45
C ASP A 157 -21.47 14.62 26.46
N LEU A 158 -20.63 14.35 25.44
CA LEU A 158 -20.92 13.41 24.35
C LEU A 158 -20.11 12.10 24.42
N VAL A 159 -19.52 11.79 25.54
CA VAL A 159 -18.70 10.60 25.81
C VAL A 159 -19.41 9.26 25.55
N LYS A 160 -20.68 9.25 25.24
CA LYS A 160 -21.44 8.05 24.96
C LYS A 160 -21.28 7.49 23.55
N SER A 161 -20.62 8.20 22.65
CA SER A 161 -20.40 7.74 21.29
C SER A 161 -18.95 7.29 21.02
N ALA A 162 -18.10 7.28 22.03
CA ALA A 162 -16.74 6.77 21.95
C ALA A 162 -16.66 5.26 21.63
N ASP A 163 -17.76 4.56 21.81
CA ASP A 163 -17.93 3.15 21.46
C ASP A 163 -18.44 2.94 20.02
N ASP A 164 -18.46 4.00 19.23
CA ASP A 164 -18.86 3.93 17.85
C ASP A 164 -17.59 3.74 17.03
N LEU A 165 -17.33 2.49 16.68
CA LEU A 165 -16.24 2.01 15.82
C LEU A 165 -16.12 2.88 14.55
N SER A 166 -15.35 3.94 14.65
CA SER A 166 -15.05 4.77 13.48
C SER A 166 -14.08 4.03 12.59
N LYS A 167 -14.51 3.74 11.36
CA LYS A 167 -13.72 2.97 10.39
C LYS A 167 -13.50 3.76 9.13
N ALA A 168 -12.28 3.81 8.67
CA ALA A 168 -11.93 4.28 7.33
C ALA A 168 -11.65 3.08 6.42
N LYS A 169 -12.37 3.00 5.30
CA LYS A 169 -12.13 1.99 4.26
C LYS A 169 -11.64 2.66 3.01
N THR A 170 -10.51 2.21 2.51
CA THR A 170 -9.91 2.72 1.28
C THR A 170 -9.63 1.58 0.32
N LYS A 171 -10.02 1.76 -0.94
CA LYS A 171 -9.69 0.82 -2.00
C LYS A 171 -9.02 1.54 -3.16
N THR A 172 -7.76 1.22 -3.38
CA THR A 172 -6.94 1.82 -4.42
C THR A 172 -6.67 0.81 -5.54
N HIS A 173 -6.82 1.24 -6.77
CA HIS A 173 -6.49 0.47 -7.97
C HIS A 173 -5.46 1.23 -8.79
N LEU A 174 -4.32 0.61 -9.04
CA LEU A 174 -3.26 1.14 -9.88
C LEU A 174 -3.08 0.23 -11.09
N ALA A 175 -3.17 0.79 -12.29
CA ALA A 175 -2.98 0.07 -13.54
C ALA A 175 -1.96 0.79 -14.42
N ASN A 176 -1.11 0.02 -15.09
CA ASN A 176 -0.16 0.51 -16.07
C ASN A 176 -0.10 -0.42 -17.26
N LEU A 177 0.05 0.16 -18.45
CA LEU A 177 0.35 -0.56 -19.68
C LEU A 177 1.47 0.21 -20.40
N THR A 178 2.53 -0.48 -20.74
CA THR A 178 3.71 0.11 -21.41
C THR A 178 4.04 -0.70 -22.64
N TYR A 179 4.34 0.00 -23.73
CA TYR A 179 4.99 -0.56 -24.92
C TYR A 179 6.35 0.11 -25.10
N GLU A 180 7.36 -0.68 -25.28
CA GLU A 180 8.76 -0.27 -25.50
C GLU A 180 9.19 -0.76 -26.88
N ASN A 181 9.84 0.14 -27.63
CA ASN A 181 10.37 -0.09 -28.97
C ASN A 181 11.78 0.48 -29.07
#